data_b33a71f1f0c699a4e01b0d8609163fe4
#
_entry.id   b33a71f1f0c699a4e01b0d8609163fe4
#
_cell.length_a   1.000
_cell.length_b   1.000
_cell.length_c   1.000
_cell.angle_alpha   90.00
_cell.angle_beta   90.00
_cell.angle_gamma   90.00
#
_symmetry.space_group_name_H-M   'P 1'
#
loop_
_entity.id
_entity.type
_entity.pdbx_description
1 polymer ?
#
loop_
_entity_poly.entity_id
_entity_poly.type
_entity_poly.pdbx_seq_one_letter_code
_entity_poly.pdbx_strand_id
1 'polypeptide(L)'
;MGFNQSISVTKKIDVNKNKLWEFISSPGYLNYCHPFCKKNKIIKWEKDNHSDILEYLNGVVYIRNFIKWDENKGYTLLIGEKNKEQSKVIWEIIENGSSNYLKITVFPYFLKNYPKVISYIPYKLFVTPKLRIYLKSVLNGIKFYLINEVPIQRNKYGRHSWFS
;
A
#
# COMPACT_ATOMS: atom_id res chain seq x y z
N MET A 1 15.63 12.62 -10.85
CA MET A 1 14.30 13.22 -11.13
C MET A 1 13.30 12.79 -10.09
N GLY A 2 12.44 13.69 -9.60
CA GLY A 2 11.42 13.37 -8.62
C GLY A 2 10.18 12.70 -9.23
N PHE A 3 9.35 12.10 -8.39
CA PHE A 3 8.05 11.56 -8.78
C PHE A 3 7.09 12.70 -9.14
N ASN A 4 6.55 12.68 -10.35
CA ASN A 4 5.74 13.78 -10.90
C ASN A 4 4.24 13.65 -10.63
N GLN A 5 3.75 12.43 -10.40
CA GLN A 5 2.35 12.10 -10.27
C GLN A 5 2.12 11.27 -9.01
N SER A 6 1.00 11.48 -8.33
CA SER A 6 0.62 10.68 -7.18
C SER A 6 -0.87 10.44 -7.14
N ILE A 7 -1.28 9.38 -6.45
CA ILE A 7 -2.66 9.12 -6.09
C ILE A 7 -2.76 8.77 -4.62
N SER A 8 -3.74 9.34 -3.94
CA SER A 8 -4.04 9.05 -2.55
C SER A 8 -5.46 8.51 -2.40
N VAL A 9 -5.62 7.58 -1.46
CA VAL A 9 -6.92 7.14 -0.97
C VAL A 9 -6.87 7.15 0.56
N THR A 10 -7.90 7.69 1.16
CA THR A 10 -8.07 7.75 2.62
C THR A 10 -9.32 6.98 3.01
N LYS A 11 -9.25 6.22 4.10
CA LYS A 11 -10.38 5.49 4.65
C LYS A 11 -10.45 5.60 6.15
N LYS A 12 -11.66 5.82 6.67
CA LYS A 12 -11.94 5.75 8.10
C LYS A 12 -11.78 4.31 8.59
N ILE A 13 -10.99 4.14 9.64
CA ILE A 13 -10.75 2.86 10.30
C ILE A 13 -11.32 2.95 11.72
N ASP A 14 -12.31 2.10 12.01
CA ASP A 14 -13.09 2.17 13.25
C ASP A 14 -12.40 1.41 14.41
N VAL A 15 -11.12 1.68 14.61
CA VAL A 15 -10.32 1.20 15.73
C VAL A 15 -9.45 2.32 16.28
N ASN A 16 -8.91 2.17 17.49
CA ASN A 16 -7.99 3.16 18.03
C ASN A 16 -6.66 3.17 17.26
N LYS A 17 -5.94 4.27 17.37
CA LYS A 17 -4.67 4.53 16.67
C LYS A 17 -3.60 3.47 16.98
N ASN A 18 -3.48 3.06 18.24
CA ASN A 18 -2.48 2.09 18.65
C ASN A 18 -2.75 0.73 18.00
N LYS A 19 -4.00 0.24 18.03
CA LYS A 19 -4.38 -1.01 17.35
C LYS A 19 -4.11 -0.93 15.84
N LEU A 20 -4.40 0.20 15.22
CA LEU A 20 -4.11 0.42 13.78
C LEU A 20 -2.60 0.38 13.53
N TRP A 21 -1.80 1.10 14.32
CA TRP A 21 -0.35 1.11 14.17
C TRP A 21 0.26 -0.27 14.41
N GLU A 22 -0.06 -0.93 15.53
CA GLU A 22 0.42 -2.27 15.85
C GLU A 22 0.17 -3.25 14.71
N PHE A 23 -1.00 -3.16 14.07
CA PHE A 23 -1.32 -4.03 12.95
C PHE A 23 -0.49 -3.70 11.69
N ILE A 24 -0.51 -2.46 11.19
CA ILE A 24 0.17 -2.12 9.94
C ILE A 24 1.71 -2.12 10.07
N SER A 25 2.24 -2.06 11.28
CA SER A 25 3.66 -2.17 11.58
C SER A 25 4.11 -3.60 11.90
N SER A 26 3.19 -4.56 11.98
CA SER A 26 3.54 -5.95 12.27
C SER A 26 4.11 -6.68 11.04
N PRO A 27 5.09 -7.59 11.24
CA PRO A 27 5.67 -8.35 10.14
C PRO A 27 4.63 -9.28 9.50
N GLY A 28 4.56 -9.28 8.16
CA GLY A 28 3.69 -10.20 7.42
C GLY A 28 2.20 -9.88 7.46
N TYR A 29 1.80 -8.71 7.94
CA TYR A 29 0.38 -8.34 8.12
C TYR A 29 -0.44 -8.39 6.81
N LEU A 30 0.19 -8.22 5.65
CA LEU A 30 -0.51 -8.28 4.37
C LEU A 30 -1.10 -9.67 4.07
N ASN A 31 -0.56 -10.73 4.66
CA ASN A 31 -1.14 -12.08 4.54
C ASN A 31 -2.59 -12.16 5.04
N TYR A 32 -2.96 -11.28 5.97
CA TYR A 32 -4.28 -11.29 6.62
C TYR A 32 -5.28 -10.32 6.01
N CYS A 33 -4.81 -9.23 5.41
CA CYS A 33 -5.68 -8.13 5.03
C CYS A 33 -5.62 -7.70 3.56
N HIS A 34 -4.60 -8.15 2.80
CA HIS A 34 -4.41 -7.67 1.43
C HIS A 34 -5.11 -8.59 0.43
N PRO A 35 -6.16 -8.13 -0.29
CA PRO A 35 -7.01 -9.00 -1.11
C PRO A 35 -6.30 -9.61 -2.33
N PHE A 36 -5.19 -9.03 -2.74
CA PHE A 36 -4.39 -9.51 -3.89
C PHE A 36 -3.07 -10.16 -3.46
N CYS A 37 -2.83 -10.31 -2.16
CA CYS A 37 -1.63 -10.94 -1.63
C CYS A 37 -1.76 -12.46 -1.70
N LYS A 38 -0.84 -13.11 -2.41
CA LYS A 38 -0.65 -14.55 -2.33
C LYS A 38 0.22 -14.90 -1.13
N LYS A 39 1.31 -14.15 -0.94
CA LYS A 39 2.24 -14.33 0.18
C LYS A 39 3.01 -13.04 0.48
N ASN A 40 3.10 -12.70 1.75
CA ASN A 40 3.99 -11.66 2.26
C ASN A 40 5.06 -12.31 3.13
N LYS A 41 6.33 -12.25 2.72
CA LYS A 41 7.47 -12.90 3.38
C LYS A 41 8.47 -11.85 3.83
N ILE A 42 8.87 -11.94 5.11
CA ILE A 42 9.84 -11.03 5.69
C ILE A 42 11.25 -11.31 5.15
N ILE A 43 11.99 -10.25 4.81
CA ILE A 43 13.43 -10.28 4.54
C ILE A 43 14.17 -9.82 5.80
N LYS A 44 13.83 -8.62 6.29
CA LYS A 44 14.35 -8.03 7.53
C LYS A 44 13.23 -7.33 8.28
N TRP A 45 13.26 -7.40 9.62
CA TRP A 45 12.31 -6.68 10.47
C TRP A 45 12.98 -6.32 11.78
N GLU A 46 13.90 -5.38 11.69
CA GLU A 46 14.70 -4.87 12.80
C GLU A 46 14.34 -3.40 13.04
N LYS A 47 14.71 -2.86 14.21
CA LYS A 47 14.31 -1.51 14.66
C LYS A 47 14.38 -0.43 13.59
N ASP A 48 15.46 -0.40 12.81
CA ASP A 48 15.70 0.65 11.81
C ASP A 48 15.81 0.12 10.38
N ASN A 49 15.50 -1.16 10.17
CA ASN A 49 15.63 -1.80 8.87
C ASN A 49 14.51 -2.80 8.62
N HIS A 50 13.53 -2.40 7.82
CA HIS A 50 12.39 -3.21 7.49
C HIS A 50 12.34 -3.47 5.98
N SER A 51 12.22 -4.72 5.60
CA SER A 51 11.98 -5.11 4.21
C SER A 51 11.26 -6.45 4.13
N ASP A 52 10.41 -6.58 3.12
CA ASP A 52 9.70 -7.81 2.85
C ASP A 52 9.43 -8.02 1.34
N ILE A 53 8.93 -9.18 1.03
CA ILE A 53 8.48 -9.57 -0.30
C ILE A 53 6.96 -9.66 -0.29
N LEU A 54 6.32 -9.05 -1.29
CA LEU A 54 4.91 -9.20 -1.59
C LEU A 54 4.74 -9.94 -2.91
N GLU A 55 4.30 -11.18 -2.84
CA GLU A 55 3.88 -11.97 -4.00
C GLU A 55 2.38 -11.76 -4.22
N TYR A 56 2.01 -11.31 -5.41
CA TYR A 56 0.63 -11.12 -5.81
C TYR A 56 0.00 -12.41 -6.36
N LEU A 57 -1.33 -12.44 -6.47
CA LEU A 57 -2.08 -13.62 -6.93
C LEU A 57 -1.72 -14.05 -8.35
N ASN A 58 -1.37 -13.11 -9.23
CA ASN A 58 -0.92 -13.37 -10.59
C ASN A 58 0.57 -13.77 -10.71
N GLY A 59 1.27 -13.93 -9.57
CA GLY A 59 2.68 -14.34 -9.54
C GLY A 59 3.69 -13.18 -9.62
N VAL A 60 3.26 -11.94 -9.78
CA VAL A 60 4.15 -10.77 -9.70
C VAL A 60 4.74 -10.68 -8.30
N VAL A 61 6.05 -10.46 -8.21
CA VAL A 61 6.80 -10.39 -6.94
C VAL A 61 7.43 -9.02 -6.80
N TYR A 62 7.03 -8.30 -5.76
CA TYR A 62 7.60 -7.01 -5.40
C TYR A 62 8.38 -7.08 -4.09
N ILE A 63 9.49 -6.36 -4.02
CA ILE A 63 10.22 -6.09 -2.78
C ILE A 63 9.72 -4.76 -2.25
N ARG A 64 9.43 -4.73 -0.94
CA ARG A 64 9.12 -3.51 -0.20
C ARG A 64 10.29 -3.18 0.70
N ASN A 65 10.91 -2.02 0.50
CA ASN A 65 11.99 -1.50 1.33
C ASN A 65 11.48 -0.26 2.05
N PHE A 66 11.41 -0.31 3.37
CA PHE A 66 10.95 0.82 4.19
C PHE A 66 12.11 1.80 4.37
N ILE A 67 11.92 3.02 3.89
CA ILE A 67 12.95 4.08 3.89
C ILE A 67 12.71 5.16 4.95
N LYS A 68 11.52 5.19 5.54
CA LYS A 68 11.17 6.05 6.67
C LYS A 68 10.15 5.33 7.53
N TRP A 69 10.36 5.39 8.85
CA TRP A 69 9.52 4.75 9.84
C TRP A 69 9.21 5.75 10.95
N ASP A 70 7.97 6.23 11.00
CA ASP A 70 7.49 7.17 12.00
C ASP A 70 6.53 6.43 12.93
N GLU A 71 6.99 6.03 14.10
CA GLU A 71 6.21 5.27 15.07
C GLU A 71 4.88 5.95 15.41
N ASN A 72 3.79 5.18 15.40
CA ASN A 72 2.42 5.66 15.60
C ASN A 72 1.90 6.71 14.59
N LYS A 73 2.64 6.96 13.50
CA LYS A 73 2.24 7.92 12.45
C LYS A 73 2.16 7.29 11.07
N GLY A 74 3.06 6.35 10.78
CA GLY A 74 3.11 5.70 9.48
C GLY A 74 4.53 5.42 9.00
N TYR A 75 4.66 5.16 7.70
CA TYR A 75 5.96 4.87 7.09
C TYR A 75 5.97 5.19 5.59
N THR A 76 7.17 5.32 5.05
CA THR A 76 7.41 5.44 3.61
C THR A 76 8.23 4.26 3.14
N LEU A 77 7.85 3.69 2.01
CA LEU A 77 8.56 2.57 1.41
C LEU A 77 8.74 2.74 -0.11
N LEU A 78 9.72 2.04 -0.64
CA LEU A 78 9.88 1.81 -2.06
C LEU A 78 9.38 0.40 -2.38
N ILE A 79 8.62 0.25 -3.47
CA ILE A 79 8.03 -1.02 -3.89
C ILE A 79 8.21 -1.25 -5.39
N GLY A 80 8.61 -2.43 -5.77
CA GLY A 80 8.76 -2.84 -7.15
C GLY A 80 9.48 -4.17 -7.30
N GLU A 81 9.69 -4.59 -8.53
CA GLU A 81 10.47 -5.79 -8.83
C GLU A 81 11.96 -5.59 -8.47
N LYS A 82 12.63 -6.70 -8.14
CA LYS A 82 14.07 -6.69 -7.84
C LYS A 82 14.86 -6.12 -9.04
N ASN A 83 15.78 -5.20 -8.75
CA ASN A 83 16.66 -4.55 -9.73
C ASN A 83 15.94 -3.74 -10.83
N LYS A 84 14.66 -3.39 -10.62
CA LYS A 84 13.90 -2.49 -11.49
C LYS A 84 13.55 -1.19 -10.79
N GLU A 85 12.98 -0.27 -11.54
CA GLU A 85 12.46 0.98 -10.98
C GLU A 85 11.33 0.71 -9.97
N GLN A 86 11.32 1.49 -8.89
CA GLN A 86 10.40 1.32 -7.79
C GLN A 86 9.47 2.52 -7.63
N SER A 87 8.24 2.25 -7.27
CA SER A 87 7.27 3.26 -6.84
C SER A 87 7.53 3.62 -5.38
N LYS A 88 7.29 4.88 -5.02
CA LYS A 88 7.28 5.32 -3.61
C LYS A 88 5.87 5.26 -3.07
N VAL A 89 5.71 4.73 -1.87
CA VAL A 89 4.41 4.63 -1.18
C VAL A 89 4.54 5.20 0.23
N ILE A 90 3.59 6.03 0.60
CA ILE A 90 3.49 6.64 1.93
C ILE A 90 2.21 6.15 2.58
N TRP A 91 2.32 5.64 3.80
CA TRP A 91 1.23 5.26 4.67
C TRP A 91 1.16 6.22 5.84
N GLU A 92 -0.01 6.81 6.07
CA GLU A 92 -0.20 7.84 7.10
C GLU A 92 -1.44 7.54 7.94
N ILE A 93 -1.29 7.52 9.26
CA ILE A 93 -2.41 7.50 10.20
C ILE A 93 -2.78 8.94 10.49
N ILE A 94 -4.04 9.29 10.24
CA ILE A 94 -4.58 10.63 10.44
C ILE A 94 -5.63 10.56 11.53
N GLU A 95 -5.49 11.37 12.57
CA GLU A 95 -6.48 11.57 13.62
C GLU A 95 -7.33 12.80 13.30
N ASN A 96 -8.63 12.65 13.36
CA ASN A 96 -9.57 13.77 13.24
C ASN A 96 -10.70 13.61 14.26
N GLY A 97 -10.61 14.36 15.34
CA GLY A 97 -11.49 14.20 16.50
C GLY A 97 -11.34 12.80 17.11
N SER A 98 -12.45 12.10 17.27
CA SER A 98 -12.47 10.71 17.77
C SER A 98 -12.27 9.65 16.71
N SER A 99 -12.04 10.04 15.46
CA SER A 99 -11.93 9.14 14.33
C SER A 99 -10.51 9.01 13.81
N ASN A 100 -10.11 7.79 13.48
CA ASN A 100 -8.84 7.49 12.86
C ASN A 100 -9.03 7.13 11.39
N TYR A 101 -8.10 7.58 10.57
CA TYR A 101 -8.08 7.33 9.13
C TYR A 101 -6.72 6.75 8.74
N LEU A 102 -6.72 5.85 7.78
CA LEU A 102 -5.51 5.41 7.10
C LEU A 102 -5.50 5.96 5.68
N LYS A 103 -4.45 6.69 5.35
CA LYS A 103 -4.21 7.24 4.01
C LYS A 103 -3.02 6.53 3.39
N ILE A 104 -3.18 6.08 2.15
CA ILE A 104 -2.10 5.54 1.34
C ILE A 104 -1.92 6.44 0.12
N THR A 105 -0.70 6.93 -0.07
CA THR A 105 -0.30 7.72 -1.23
C THR A 105 0.73 6.95 -2.04
N VAL A 106 0.46 6.72 -3.31
CA VAL A 106 1.38 6.06 -4.25
C VAL A 106 1.90 7.06 -5.25
N PHE A 107 3.21 7.09 -5.41
CA PHE A 107 3.95 7.78 -6.46
C PHE A 107 4.51 6.72 -7.41
N PRO A 108 3.78 6.37 -8.48
CA PRO A 108 4.19 5.30 -9.37
C PRO A 108 5.46 5.67 -10.14
N TYR A 109 6.30 4.70 -10.39
CA TYR A 109 7.50 4.90 -11.22
C TYR A 109 7.14 5.13 -12.69
N PHE A 110 5.95 4.69 -13.10
CA PHE A 110 5.46 4.90 -14.47
C PHE A 110 5.45 6.39 -14.83
N LEU A 111 5.95 6.72 -16.00
CA LEU A 111 5.93 8.07 -16.53
C LEU A 111 6.74 9.11 -15.71
N LYS A 112 7.52 8.70 -14.71
CA LYS A 112 8.32 9.63 -13.90
C LYS A 112 9.35 10.42 -14.74
N ASN A 113 9.81 9.83 -15.83
CA ASN A 113 10.80 10.43 -16.73
C ASN A 113 10.18 11.34 -17.81
N TYR A 114 8.85 11.43 -17.86
CA TYR A 114 8.14 12.28 -18.80
C TYR A 114 7.70 13.60 -18.15
N PRO A 115 7.73 14.73 -18.88
CA PRO A 115 7.17 15.99 -18.40
C PRO A 115 5.72 15.81 -17.95
N LYS A 116 5.31 16.53 -16.89
CA LYS A 116 3.94 16.44 -16.33
C LYS A 116 2.86 16.63 -17.39
N VAL A 117 3.06 17.56 -18.31
CA VAL A 117 2.09 17.87 -19.36
C VAL A 117 1.84 16.67 -20.28
N ILE A 118 2.90 15.93 -20.64
CA ILE A 118 2.80 14.78 -21.56
C ILE A 118 2.26 13.54 -20.82
N SER A 119 2.67 13.34 -19.58
CA SER A 119 2.28 12.17 -18.77
C SER A 119 0.89 12.29 -18.14
N TYR A 120 0.32 13.50 -18.07
CA TYR A 120 -0.92 13.76 -17.34
C TYR A 120 -2.12 13.00 -17.88
N ILE A 121 -2.34 12.99 -19.18
CA ILE A 121 -3.50 12.34 -19.80
C ILE A 121 -3.43 10.81 -19.64
N PRO A 122 -2.37 10.11 -20.03
CA PRO A 122 -2.25 8.67 -19.82
C PRO A 122 -2.36 8.30 -18.33
N TYR A 123 -1.73 9.08 -17.45
CA TYR A 123 -1.79 8.86 -16.02
C TYR A 123 -3.22 8.95 -15.49
N LYS A 124 -3.93 10.04 -15.83
CA LYS A 124 -5.31 10.28 -15.36
C LYS A 124 -6.31 9.25 -15.90
N LEU A 125 -6.19 8.84 -17.16
CA LEU A 125 -7.15 7.96 -17.81
C LEU A 125 -6.90 6.47 -17.50
N PHE A 126 -5.65 6.03 -17.38
CA PHE A 126 -5.29 4.61 -17.27
C PHE A 126 -4.72 4.22 -15.92
N VAL A 127 -3.78 4.99 -15.38
CA VAL A 127 -3.08 4.64 -14.14
C VAL A 127 -3.93 4.97 -12.90
N THR A 128 -4.48 6.16 -12.85
CA THR A 128 -5.25 6.64 -11.69
C THR A 128 -6.46 5.77 -11.36
N PRO A 129 -7.34 5.39 -12.31
CA PRO A 129 -8.49 4.56 -11.99
C PRO A 129 -8.09 3.19 -11.41
N LYS A 130 -7.08 2.54 -12.01
CA LYS A 130 -6.61 1.23 -11.57
C LYS A 130 -5.97 1.29 -10.18
N LEU A 131 -5.08 2.26 -9.94
CA LEU A 131 -4.49 2.45 -8.61
C LEU A 131 -5.54 2.81 -7.56
N ARG A 132 -6.54 3.59 -7.90
CA ARG A 132 -7.64 3.93 -6.96
C ARG A 132 -8.43 2.69 -6.55
N ILE A 133 -8.79 1.84 -7.49
CA ILE A 133 -9.46 0.56 -7.20
C ILE A 133 -8.59 -0.32 -6.31
N TYR A 134 -7.31 -0.45 -6.66
CA TYR A 134 -6.34 -1.20 -5.87
C TYR A 134 -6.25 -0.71 -4.43
N LEU A 135 -6.00 0.59 -4.23
CA LEU A 135 -5.86 1.18 -2.90
C LEU A 135 -7.13 1.09 -2.06
N LYS A 136 -8.30 1.30 -2.68
CA LYS A 136 -9.60 1.11 -2.00
C LYS A 136 -9.77 -0.33 -1.52
N SER A 137 -9.41 -1.31 -2.34
CA SER A 137 -9.51 -2.72 -1.99
C SER A 137 -8.56 -3.09 -0.84
N VAL A 138 -7.32 -2.58 -0.87
CA VAL A 138 -6.35 -2.78 0.22
C VAL A 138 -6.85 -2.17 1.53
N LEU A 139 -7.30 -0.92 1.51
CA LEU A 139 -7.83 -0.24 2.70
C LEU A 139 -9.09 -0.90 3.24
N ASN A 140 -9.96 -1.41 2.36
CA ASN A 140 -11.13 -2.20 2.75
C ASN A 140 -10.72 -3.50 3.45
N GLY A 141 -9.68 -4.17 2.95
CA GLY A 141 -9.16 -5.38 3.56
C GLY A 141 -8.58 -5.15 4.95
N ILE A 142 -7.83 -4.08 5.13
CA ILE A 142 -7.30 -3.67 6.44
C ILE A 142 -8.44 -3.40 7.42
N LYS A 143 -9.42 -2.58 7.02
CA LYS A 143 -10.60 -2.29 7.84
C LYS A 143 -11.36 -3.56 8.20
N PHE A 144 -11.59 -4.44 7.23
CA PHE A 144 -12.30 -5.70 7.47
C PHE A 144 -11.59 -6.56 8.51
N TYR A 145 -10.26 -6.76 8.36
CA TYR A 145 -9.49 -7.58 9.30
C TYR A 145 -9.48 -6.98 10.70
N LEU A 146 -9.26 -5.67 10.83
CA LEU A 146 -9.22 -4.99 12.13
C LEU A 146 -10.52 -5.05 12.91
N ILE A 147 -11.66 -5.14 12.22
CA ILE A 147 -13.00 -5.23 12.83
C ILE A 147 -13.37 -6.67 13.14
N ASN A 148 -13.12 -7.60 12.20
CA ASN A 148 -13.63 -8.97 12.29
C ASN A 148 -12.60 -9.97 12.80
N GLU A 149 -11.31 -9.62 12.80
CA GLU A 149 -10.16 -10.46 13.20
C GLU A 149 -10.09 -11.80 12.42
N VAL A 150 -10.65 -11.80 11.22
CA VAL A 150 -10.66 -12.93 10.29
C VAL A 150 -9.89 -12.58 9.03
N PRO A 151 -8.98 -13.43 8.55
CA PRO A 151 -8.26 -13.18 7.31
C PRO A 151 -9.19 -12.95 6.12
N ILE A 152 -8.83 -11.99 5.27
CA ILE A 152 -9.63 -11.65 4.11
C ILE A 152 -9.53 -12.74 3.02
N GLN A 153 -10.63 -12.98 2.33
CA GLN A 153 -10.62 -13.84 1.15
C GLN A 153 -9.93 -13.12 -0.02
N ARG A 154 -9.23 -13.89 -0.84
CA ARG A 154 -8.61 -13.39 -2.08
C ARG A 154 -9.67 -12.82 -3.02
N ASN A 155 -9.33 -11.69 -3.65
CA ASN A 155 -10.25 -10.97 -4.57
C ASN A 155 -11.61 -10.61 -3.95
N LYS A 156 -11.72 -10.46 -2.63
CA LYS A 156 -12.99 -10.16 -1.94
C LYS A 156 -13.75 -8.96 -2.53
N TYR A 157 -13.03 -7.97 -3.02
CA TYR A 157 -13.61 -6.74 -3.60
C TYR A 157 -13.51 -6.71 -5.13
N GLY A 158 -13.43 -7.89 -5.76
CA GLY A 158 -13.24 -8.04 -7.20
C GLY A 158 -11.78 -8.26 -7.59
N ARG A 159 -11.59 -8.77 -8.82
CA ARG A 159 -10.26 -8.99 -9.40
C ARG A 159 -9.64 -7.68 -9.86
N HIS A 160 -8.32 -7.62 -9.82
CA HIS A 160 -7.56 -6.47 -10.30
C HIS A 160 -6.66 -6.87 -11.48
N SER A 161 -6.75 -6.13 -12.59
CA SER A 161 -6.06 -6.49 -13.84
C SER A 161 -4.53 -6.55 -13.74
N TRP A 162 -3.93 -5.92 -12.71
CA TRP A 162 -2.48 -5.92 -12.52
C TRP A 162 -1.99 -6.92 -11.48
N PHE A 163 -2.86 -7.40 -10.58
CA PHE A 163 -2.43 -8.11 -9.37
C PHE A 163 -3.24 -9.38 -9.03
N SER A 164 -4.27 -9.70 -9.82
CA SER A 164 -5.10 -10.92 -9.59
C SER A 164 -4.80 -12.02 -10.58
#